data_8f828767c2e4f4488f88643697395161
#
_entry.id   8f828767c2e4f4488f88643697395161
#
_cell.length_a   1.000
_cell.length_b   1.000
_cell.length_c   1.000
_cell.angle_alpha   90.00
_cell.angle_beta   90.00
_cell.angle_gamma   90.00
#
_symmetry.space_group_name_H-M   'P 1'
#
loop_
_entity.id
_entity.type
_entity.pdbx_description
1 polymer ?
#
loop_
_entity_poly.entity_id
_entity_poly.type
_entity_poly.pdbx_seq_one_letter_code
_entity_poly.pdbx_strand_id
1 'polypeptide(L)'
;MDKSKTAVIYGAGAAGTKIAQELASAGYRIKCFVDDNETLQKRSIDSKKVLSKAELTKLLLSSRFDLLVIALPRNANQVVKNIYKEFEKDFNQIRIMPPLEEILQDENFMSQLKPVSLYDLLARDTKSLDKESISNFIKNKVVLVTGAGGSIGSEIVHQCIKYQAKELILVDHSEFNLYKITEECSHFNINSVLCSVCDRKALAEVFQKYTPNIVFHAAAYKHVPLVEENISRAIRNNILGTKNAIDLAIEAGVESFILISTDKAVRPTNVMGATKRVCELYLQNVDPKNTKLAAVRFGNVLGSSGSVIPKFEEQIRNGGPVTVTHPEITRYFMLIPEACELVLQAGAIAKNSEVFVLDMGQPVKIIDLAKQFIRLSGRGDIDIKIVGLRPGEKLYEELLIEEDDVSTDYKDIFIGRRTFYDINTLNQDIESLIKDDVDQLVILKKIVPEFEHRLNG
;
A
#
# COMPACT_ATOMS: atom_id res chain seq x y z
N MET A 1 -32.48 -5.42 36.75
CA MET A 1 -31.80 -6.61 36.22
C MET A 1 -30.74 -6.13 35.26
N ASP A 2 -29.51 -6.18 35.66
CA ASP A 2 -28.36 -5.82 34.84
C ASP A 2 -28.25 -6.85 33.70
N LYS A 3 -28.58 -6.44 32.48
CA LYS A 3 -28.51 -7.35 31.32
C LYS A 3 -27.05 -7.57 30.99
N SER A 4 -26.46 -8.65 31.50
CA SER A 4 -25.11 -9.05 31.09
C SER A 4 -25.04 -9.13 29.58
N LYS A 5 -24.11 -8.39 28.98
CA LYS A 5 -23.87 -8.37 27.51
C LYS A 5 -23.55 -9.78 27.03
N THR A 6 -24.04 -10.12 25.87
CA THR A 6 -23.86 -11.46 25.26
C THR A 6 -22.80 -11.44 24.16
N ALA A 7 -21.97 -12.48 24.10
CA ALA A 7 -20.94 -12.59 23.07
C ALA A 7 -20.93 -13.97 22.38
N VAL A 8 -20.57 -13.97 21.12
CA VAL A 8 -20.29 -15.14 20.28
C VAL A 8 -18.83 -15.03 19.82
N ILE A 9 -18.10 -16.16 19.84
CA ILE A 9 -16.69 -16.22 19.41
C ILE A 9 -16.61 -17.03 18.13
N TYR A 10 -16.14 -16.44 17.05
CA TYR A 10 -15.84 -17.12 15.79
C TYR A 10 -14.36 -17.49 15.76
N GLY A 11 -14.07 -18.79 15.77
CA GLY A 11 -12.76 -19.39 16.00
C GLY A 11 -12.72 -20.10 17.36
N ALA A 12 -12.75 -21.43 17.35
CA ALA A 12 -12.76 -22.30 18.54
C ALA A 12 -11.37 -22.84 18.92
N GLY A 13 -10.30 -22.20 18.41
CA GLY A 13 -8.91 -22.50 18.72
C GLY A 13 -8.45 -21.91 20.06
N ALA A 14 -7.15 -22.02 20.35
CA ALA A 14 -6.54 -21.53 21.60
C ALA A 14 -6.80 -20.02 21.84
N ALA A 15 -6.70 -19.21 20.78
CA ALA A 15 -6.96 -17.77 20.84
C ALA A 15 -8.41 -17.44 21.20
N GLY A 16 -9.38 -18.08 20.53
CA GLY A 16 -10.80 -17.91 20.83
C GLY A 16 -11.17 -18.35 22.24
N THR A 17 -10.58 -19.45 22.72
CA THR A 17 -10.78 -19.93 24.09
C THR A 17 -10.29 -18.92 25.12
N LYS A 18 -9.09 -18.36 24.93
CA LYS A 18 -8.52 -17.37 25.86
C LYS A 18 -9.35 -16.08 25.89
N ILE A 19 -9.75 -15.57 24.73
CA ILE A 19 -10.64 -14.41 24.63
C ILE A 19 -11.99 -14.64 25.31
N ALA A 20 -12.57 -15.84 25.18
CA ALA A 20 -13.82 -16.17 25.83
C ALA A 20 -13.72 -16.07 27.35
N GLN A 21 -12.63 -16.54 27.96
CA GLN A 21 -12.36 -16.47 29.39
C GLN A 21 -12.24 -15.01 29.88
N GLU A 22 -11.52 -14.17 29.16
CA GLU A 22 -11.37 -12.76 29.51
C GLU A 22 -12.68 -11.98 29.37
N LEU A 23 -13.44 -12.22 28.29
CA LEU A 23 -14.76 -11.64 28.10
C LEU A 23 -15.72 -12.07 29.22
N ALA A 24 -15.66 -13.33 29.64
CA ALA A 24 -16.48 -13.79 30.78
C ALA A 24 -16.08 -13.09 32.07
N SER A 25 -14.79 -12.90 32.32
CA SER A 25 -14.27 -12.13 33.47
C SER A 25 -14.69 -10.67 33.44
N ALA A 26 -14.85 -10.10 32.24
CA ALA A 26 -15.34 -8.73 32.02
C ALA A 26 -16.89 -8.60 32.03
N GLY A 27 -17.62 -9.66 32.43
CA GLY A 27 -19.07 -9.65 32.58
C GLY A 27 -19.86 -9.99 31.32
N TYR A 28 -19.23 -10.45 30.25
CA TYR A 28 -19.94 -10.94 29.08
C TYR A 28 -20.39 -12.40 29.29
N ARG A 29 -21.59 -12.71 28.85
CA ARG A 29 -22.07 -14.07 28.79
C ARG A 29 -21.78 -14.70 27.43
N ILE A 30 -20.77 -15.59 27.36
CA ILE A 30 -20.47 -16.35 26.15
C ILE A 30 -21.61 -17.30 25.84
N LYS A 31 -22.16 -17.23 24.63
CA LYS A 31 -23.30 -18.04 24.17
C LYS A 31 -22.83 -19.34 23.51
N CYS A 32 -21.92 -19.21 22.55
CA CYS A 32 -21.37 -20.32 21.80
C CYS A 32 -20.05 -19.90 21.16
N PHE A 33 -19.31 -20.90 20.72
CA PHE A 33 -18.23 -20.77 19.74
C PHE A 33 -18.77 -21.11 18.35
N VAL A 34 -18.12 -20.62 17.31
CA VAL A 34 -18.37 -20.99 15.91
C VAL A 34 -17.05 -21.32 15.29
N ASP A 35 -16.99 -22.38 14.50
CA ASP A 35 -15.79 -22.76 13.77
C ASP A 35 -16.14 -23.48 12.47
N ASP A 36 -15.35 -23.27 11.41
CA ASP A 36 -15.56 -23.95 10.12
C ASP A 36 -14.96 -25.35 10.12
N ASN A 37 -14.10 -25.70 11.10
CA ASN A 37 -13.52 -27.03 11.24
C ASN A 37 -14.53 -28.00 11.86
N GLU A 38 -15.00 -28.95 11.06
CA GLU A 38 -15.98 -29.98 11.48
C GLU A 38 -15.54 -30.79 12.69
N THR A 39 -14.24 -30.98 12.91
CA THR A 39 -13.73 -31.73 14.09
C THR A 39 -13.89 -30.95 15.38
N LEU A 40 -13.91 -29.61 15.32
CA LEU A 40 -14.14 -28.74 16.46
C LEU A 40 -15.64 -28.55 16.76
N GLN A 41 -16.49 -28.56 15.74
CA GLN A 41 -17.95 -28.44 15.87
C GLN A 41 -18.58 -29.53 16.75
N LYS A 42 -17.91 -30.67 16.91
CA LYS A 42 -18.36 -31.79 17.78
C LYS A 42 -17.94 -31.63 19.25
N ARG A 43 -17.28 -30.53 19.60
CA ARG A 43 -16.71 -30.29 20.93
C ARG A 43 -17.52 -29.24 21.70
N SER A 44 -17.28 -29.21 22.99
CA SER A 44 -17.71 -28.10 23.86
C SER A 44 -16.48 -27.51 24.55
N ILE A 45 -16.43 -26.19 24.66
CA ILE A 45 -15.36 -25.42 25.34
C ILE A 45 -16.03 -24.72 26.51
N ASP A 46 -15.58 -24.96 27.75
CA ASP A 46 -16.16 -24.41 28.97
C ASP A 46 -17.70 -24.56 29.01
N SER A 47 -18.21 -25.76 28.69
CA SER A 47 -19.64 -26.10 28.60
C SER A 47 -20.41 -25.34 27.51
N LYS A 48 -19.76 -24.64 26.60
CA LYS A 48 -20.37 -23.97 25.44
C LYS A 48 -20.15 -24.78 24.18
N LYS A 49 -21.23 -24.95 23.39
CA LYS A 49 -21.17 -25.68 22.12
C LYS A 49 -20.32 -24.93 21.09
N VAL A 50 -19.57 -25.67 20.28
CA VAL A 50 -18.98 -25.18 19.04
C VAL A 50 -19.97 -25.45 17.92
N LEU A 51 -20.51 -24.40 17.33
CA LEU A 51 -21.50 -24.45 16.26
C LEU A 51 -20.83 -24.33 14.90
N SER A 52 -21.49 -24.86 13.89
CA SER A 52 -21.20 -24.50 12.50
C SER A 52 -21.77 -23.11 12.18
N LYS A 53 -21.26 -22.50 11.11
CA LYS A 53 -21.78 -21.22 10.59
C LYS A 53 -23.29 -21.29 10.29
N ALA A 54 -23.77 -22.40 9.69
CA ALA A 54 -25.19 -22.61 9.40
C ALA A 54 -26.05 -22.70 10.67
N GLU A 55 -25.53 -23.29 11.76
CA GLU A 55 -26.22 -23.33 13.04
C GLU A 55 -26.28 -21.97 13.74
N LEU A 56 -25.20 -21.15 13.61
CA LEU A 56 -25.23 -19.77 14.05
C LEU A 56 -26.30 -18.96 13.32
N THR A 57 -26.37 -19.06 12.00
CA THR A 57 -27.40 -18.39 11.18
C THR A 57 -28.80 -18.76 11.65
N LYS A 58 -29.08 -20.04 11.92
CA LYS A 58 -30.38 -20.48 12.48
C LYS A 58 -30.63 -19.89 13.86
N LEU A 59 -29.63 -19.82 14.73
CA LEU A 59 -29.76 -19.26 16.08
C LEU A 59 -30.08 -17.76 16.03
N LEU A 60 -29.50 -17.02 15.09
CA LEU A 60 -29.72 -15.57 14.88
C LEU A 60 -31.14 -15.24 14.40
N LEU A 61 -31.87 -16.17 13.78
CA LEU A 61 -33.27 -15.98 13.42
C LEU A 61 -34.18 -15.74 14.65
N SER A 62 -33.82 -16.28 15.80
CA SER A 62 -34.60 -16.20 17.05
C SER A 62 -33.93 -15.42 18.19
N SER A 63 -32.70 -14.99 17.99
CA SER A 63 -31.89 -14.35 19.02
C SER A 63 -30.97 -13.29 18.45
N ARG A 64 -30.78 -12.18 19.20
CA ARG A 64 -29.75 -11.17 18.90
C ARG A 64 -28.70 -11.18 20.01
N PHE A 65 -27.47 -10.93 19.62
CA PHE A 65 -26.33 -10.89 20.53
C PHE A 65 -25.61 -9.54 20.42
N ASP A 66 -24.91 -9.15 21.49
CA ASP A 66 -24.29 -7.82 21.56
C ASP A 66 -22.96 -7.78 20.82
N LEU A 67 -22.17 -8.86 20.87
CA LEU A 67 -20.80 -8.86 20.37
C LEU A 67 -20.49 -10.16 19.60
N LEU A 68 -19.94 -10.02 18.41
CA LEU A 68 -19.22 -11.07 17.70
C LEU A 68 -17.72 -10.78 17.77
N VAL A 69 -16.93 -11.72 18.28
CA VAL A 69 -15.46 -11.63 18.20
C VAL A 69 -14.94 -12.64 17.20
N ILE A 70 -14.21 -12.16 16.19
CA ILE A 70 -13.57 -12.99 15.20
C ILE A 70 -12.12 -13.25 15.64
N ALA A 71 -11.84 -14.49 16.06
CA ALA A 71 -10.56 -14.95 16.60
C ALA A 71 -9.88 -15.93 15.63
N LEU A 72 -9.56 -15.44 14.42
CA LEU A 72 -8.94 -16.20 13.35
C LEU A 72 -7.47 -15.79 13.12
N PRO A 73 -6.63 -16.67 12.54
CA PRO A 73 -5.24 -16.34 12.24
C PRO A 73 -5.11 -15.22 11.18
N ARG A 74 -3.96 -14.57 11.13
CA ARG A 74 -3.66 -13.37 10.29
C ARG A 74 -3.88 -13.57 8.78
N ASN A 75 -3.76 -14.80 8.29
CA ASN A 75 -3.93 -15.15 6.88
C ASN A 75 -5.38 -15.50 6.49
N ALA A 76 -6.35 -15.19 7.34
CA ALA A 76 -7.77 -15.49 7.11
C ALA A 76 -8.58 -14.25 6.71
N ASN A 77 -7.97 -13.25 6.08
CA ASN A 77 -8.63 -11.97 5.75
C ASN A 77 -9.89 -12.17 4.90
N GLN A 78 -9.85 -13.08 3.92
CA GLN A 78 -11.04 -13.38 3.10
C GLN A 78 -12.15 -14.01 3.93
N VAL A 79 -11.81 -14.84 4.91
CA VAL A 79 -12.78 -15.46 5.82
C VAL A 79 -13.38 -14.40 6.73
N VAL A 80 -12.56 -13.51 7.31
CA VAL A 80 -13.01 -12.37 8.14
C VAL A 80 -13.98 -11.49 7.35
N LYS A 81 -13.66 -11.16 6.10
CA LYS A 81 -14.51 -10.38 5.20
C LYS A 81 -15.87 -11.05 4.95
N ASN A 82 -15.87 -12.36 4.74
CA ASN A 82 -17.09 -13.12 4.50
C ASN A 82 -17.96 -13.17 5.76
N ILE A 83 -17.35 -13.44 6.93
CA ILE A 83 -18.04 -13.46 8.23
C ILE A 83 -18.64 -12.07 8.52
N TYR A 84 -17.86 -11.00 8.34
CA TYR A 84 -18.35 -9.64 8.55
C TYR A 84 -19.57 -9.33 7.67
N LYS A 85 -19.48 -9.56 6.35
CA LYS A 85 -20.57 -9.31 5.40
C LYS A 85 -21.85 -10.06 5.75
N GLU A 86 -21.70 -11.30 6.23
CA GLU A 86 -22.84 -12.15 6.53
C GLU A 86 -23.53 -11.73 7.82
N PHE A 87 -22.78 -11.39 8.86
CA PHE A 87 -23.31 -11.17 10.20
C PHE A 87 -23.34 -9.71 10.68
N GLU A 88 -22.92 -8.74 9.84
CA GLU A 88 -22.83 -7.33 10.25
C GLU A 88 -24.15 -6.72 10.76
N LYS A 89 -25.31 -7.29 10.35
CA LYS A 89 -26.65 -6.82 10.75
C LYS A 89 -27.20 -7.51 11.98
N ASP A 90 -26.59 -8.60 12.41
CA ASP A 90 -27.10 -9.49 13.43
C ASP A 90 -26.48 -9.24 14.82
N PHE A 91 -25.42 -8.45 14.88
CA PHE A 91 -24.69 -8.09 16.09
C PHE A 91 -24.64 -6.57 16.26
N ASN A 92 -24.66 -6.10 17.52
CA ASN A 92 -24.48 -4.68 17.83
C ASN A 92 -23.03 -4.23 17.54
N GLN A 93 -22.07 -5.14 17.76
CA GLN A 93 -20.64 -4.90 17.50
C GLN A 93 -19.98 -6.15 16.96
N ILE A 94 -19.07 -5.97 16.01
CA ILE A 94 -18.15 -7.02 15.57
C ILE A 94 -16.72 -6.52 15.81
N ARG A 95 -15.93 -7.33 16.50
CA ARG A 95 -14.52 -7.06 16.80
C ARG A 95 -13.64 -8.19 16.28
N ILE A 96 -12.42 -7.84 15.91
CA ILE A 96 -11.40 -8.79 15.51
C ILE A 96 -10.27 -8.80 16.54
N MET A 97 -9.66 -9.96 16.66
CA MET A 97 -8.46 -10.13 17.44
C MET A 97 -7.25 -9.72 16.60
N PRO A 98 -6.34 -8.87 17.12
CA PRO A 98 -5.10 -8.58 16.44
C PRO A 98 -4.21 -9.84 16.32
N PRO A 99 -3.18 -9.85 15.45
CA PRO A 99 -2.26 -10.96 15.32
C PRO A 99 -1.58 -11.32 16.64
N LEU A 100 -1.30 -12.60 16.85
CA LEU A 100 -0.68 -13.11 18.09
C LEU A 100 0.67 -12.42 18.42
N GLU A 101 1.41 -11.99 17.39
CA GLU A 101 2.70 -11.30 17.52
C GLU A 101 2.55 -9.91 18.16
N GLU A 102 1.41 -9.24 17.96
CA GLU A 102 1.08 -7.97 18.60
C GLU A 102 0.58 -8.17 20.04
N ILE A 103 0.11 -9.36 20.38
CA ILE A 103 -0.52 -9.72 21.65
C ILE A 103 0.53 -10.08 22.72
N LEU A 104 1.69 -10.56 22.36
CA LEU A 104 2.73 -11.01 23.29
C LEU A 104 3.37 -9.87 24.11
N GLN A 105 3.06 -8.62 23.82
CA GLN A 105 3.58 -7.46 24.54
C GLN A 105 2.66 -6.92 25.65
N ASP A 106 1.40 -7.38 25.71
CA ASP A 106 0.43 -6.85 26.66
C ASP A 106 -0.43 -7.99 27.26
N GLU A 107 -0.54 -8.07 28.59
CA GLU A 107 -1.24 -9.17 29.27
C GLU A 107 -2.78 -9.13 29.13
N ASN A 108 -3.35 -8.05 28.59
CA ASN A 108 -4.81 -7.85 28.52
C ASN A 108 -5.35 -7.91 27.08
N PHE A 109 -5.86 -9.08 26.68
CA PHE A 109 -6.43 -9.32 25.34
C PHE A 109 -7.69 -8.48 25.05
N MET A 110 -8.47 -8.14 26.08
CA MET A 110 -9.68 -7.34 25.90
C MET A 110 -9.38 -5.93 25.39
N SER A 111 -8.29 -5.31 25.84
CA SER A 111 -7.87 -3.98 25.41
C SER A 111 -7.44 -3.96 23.95
N GLN A 112 -7.06 -5.11 23.42
CA GLN A 112 -6.54 -5.31 22.07
C GLN A 112 -7.62 -5.64 21.02
N LEU A 113 -8.84 -5.99 21.44
CA LEU A 113 -9.95 -6.22 20.53
C LEU A 113 -10.29 -4.94 19.76
N LYS A 114 -9.97 -4.92 18.47
CA LYS A 114 -10.23 -3.79 17.58
C LYS A 114 -11.62 -3.92 16.93
N PRO A 115 -12.35 -2.82 16.73
CA PRO A 115 -13.45 -2.81 15.76
C PRO A 115 -12.93 -3.28 14.40
N VAL A 116 -13.76 -3.97 13.65
CA VAL A 116 -13.40 -4.29 12.24
C VAL A 116 -13.17 -3.00 11.49
N SER A 117 -11.99 -2.85 10.94
CA SER A 117 -11.63 -1.70 10.11
C SER A 117 -11.82 -2.01 8.64
N LEU A 118 -11.86 -0.97 7.81
CA LEU A 118 -11.87 -1.17 6.37
C LEU A 118 -10.59 -1.84 5.87
N TYR A 119 -9.46 -1.59 6.53
CA TYR A 119 -8.19 -2.25 6.21
C TYR A 119 -8.30 -3.76 6.34
N ASP A 120 -8.99 -4.26 7.38
CA ASP A 120 -9.23 -5.69 7.60
C ASP A 120 -10.15 -6.28 6.51
N LEU A 121 -11.10 -5.49 6.00
CA LEU A 121 -12.04 -5.92 4.97
C LEU A 121 -11.43 -5.86 3.55
N LEU A 122 -10.41 -5.07 3.34
CA LEU A 122 -9.72 -4.91 2.05
C LEU A 122 -8.39 -5.67 1.99
N ALA A 123 -7.84 -6.04 3.15
CA ALA A 123 -6.66 -6.88 3.23
C ALA A 123 -6.87 -8.19 2.46
N ARG A 124 -5.82 -8.60 1.77
CA ARG A 124 -5.76 -9.91 1.10
C ARG A 124 -5.08 -10.91 2.01
N ASP A 125 -5.29 -12.17 1.76
CA ASP A 125 -4.47 -13.21 2.35
C ASP A 125 -3.03 -13.02 1.87
N THR A 126 -2.10 -12.86 2.80
CA THR A 126 -0.69 -12.69 2.48
C THR A 126 -0.19 -13.90 1.73
N LYS A 127 0.15 -13.72 0.46
CA LYS A 127 0.75 -14.75 -0.36
C LYS A 127 2.19 -15.02 0.11
N SER A 128 2.74 -16.14 -0.25
CA SER A 128 4.05 -16.59 0.21
C SER A 128 5.17 -15.74 -0.38
N LEU A 129 5.59 -14.72 0.36
CA LEU A 129 6.83 -13.99 0.09
C LEU A 129 8.03 -14.86 0.49
N ASP A 130 9.06 -14.82 -0.31
CA ASP A 130 10.34 -15.45 0.04
C ASP A 130 11.12 -14.52 0.99
N LYS A 131 10.80 -14.66 2.28
CA LYS A 131 11.43 -13.86 3.34
C LYS A 131 12.94 -14.05 3.41
N GLU A 132 13.44 -15.22 3.00
CA GLU A 132 14.87 -15.52 2.97
C GLU A 132 15.55 -14.71 1.85
N SER A 133 14.98 -14.72 0.65
CA SER A 133 15.48 -13.92 -0.47
C SER A 133 15.49 -12.42 -0.15
N ILE A 134 14.42 -11.89 0.46
CA ILE A 134 14.35 -10.49 0.90
C ILE A 134 15.41 -10.22 1.99
N SER A 135 15.55 -11.13 2.96
CA SER A 135 16.55 -10.98 4.02
C SER A 135 17.97 -10.94 3.45
N ASN A 136 18.30 -11.85 2.53
CA ASN A 136 19.62 -11.88 1.89
C ASN A 136 19.90 -10.61 1.07
N PHE A 137 18.86 -10.00 0.49
CA PHE A 137 18.97 -8.77 -0.26
C PHE A 137 19.26 -7.56 0.64
N ILE A 138 18.62 -7.46 1.82
CA ILE A 138 18.67 -6.26 2.69
C ILE A 138 19.71 -6.39 3.82
N LYS A 139 19.88 -7.59 4.36
CA LYS A 139 20.69 -7.81 5.57
C LYS A 139 22.14 -7.32 5.39
N ASN A 140 22.61 -6.57 6.39
CA ASN A 140 23.96 -6.00 6.42
C ASN A 140 24.30 -5.02 5.28
N LYS A 141 23.30 -4.50 4.55
CA LYS A 141 23.48 -3.50 3.48
C LYS A 141 23.28 -2.07 4.00
N VAL A 142 23.99 -1.13 3.40
CA VAL A 142 23.70 0.30 3.52
C VAL A 142 22.61 0.63 2.51
N VAL A 143 21.46 1.08 2.98
CA VAL A 143 20.28 1.33 2.14
C VAL A 143 19.93 2.81 2.16
N LEU A 144 19.84 3.41 0.98
CA LEU A 144 19.38 4.79 0.79
C LEU A 144 17.93 4.80 0.33
N VAL A 145 17.09 5.58 1.01
CA VAL A 145 15.68 5.77 0.63
C VAL A 145 15.43 7.24 0.36
N THR A 146 15.05 7.57 -0.88
CA THR A 146 14.60 8.93 -1.23
C THR A 146 13.10 9.05 -1.08
N GLY A 147 12.60 10.22 -0.66
CA GLY A 147 11.21 10.36 -0.25
C GLY A 147 10.90 9.54 1.01
N ALA A 148 11.89 9.43 1.89
CA ALA A 148 11.87 8.54 3.06
C ALA A 148 10.74 8.85 4.04
N GLY A 149 10.30 10.10 4.14
CA GLY A 149 9.18 10.50 5.00
C GLY A 149 7.80 10.38 4.34
N GLY A 150 7.73 9.97 3.06
CA GLY A 150 6.47 9.68 2.38
C GLY A 150 5.88 8.33 2.79
N SER A 151 4.61 8.06 2.43
CA SER A 151 3.90 6.85 2.86
C SER A 151 4.57 5.53 2.41
N ILE A 152 5.17 5.50 1.21
CA ILE A 152 5.88 4.31 0.71
C ILE A 152 7.32 4.30 1.25
N GLY A 153 8.00 5.46 1.22
CA GLY A 153 9.37 5.56 1.70
C GLY A 153 9.50 5.17 3.18
N SER A 154 8.60 5.65 4.04
CA SER A 154 8.61 5.32 5.47
C SER A 154 8.38 3.83 5.74
N GLU A 155 7.46 3.21 5.01
CA GLU A 155 7.24 1.77 5.14
C GLU A 155 8.45 0.95 4.65
N ILE A 156 9.09 1.35 3.53
CA ILE A 156 10.35 0.73 3.07
C ILE A 156 11.43 0.84 4.16
N VAL A 157 11.54 1.99 4.84
CA VAL A 157 12.47 2.17 5.97
C VAL A 157 12.16 1.15 7.08
N HIS A 158 10.90 1.03 7.52
CA HIS A 158 10.49 0.05 8.54
C HIS A 158 10.79 -1.39 8.11
N GLN A 159 10.54 -1.73 6.84
CA GLN A 159 10.84 -3.06 6.30
C GLN A 159 12.35 -3.33 6.29
N CYS A 160 13.17 -2.35 5.89
CA CYS A 160 14.63 -2.50 5.92
C CYS A 160 15.17 -2.70 7.34
N ILE A 161 14.58 -2.04 8.36
CA ILE A 161 14.90 -2.29 9.78
C ILE A 161 14.54 -3.73 10.16
N LYS A 162 13.34 -4.18 9.82
CA LYS A 162 12.85 -5.55 10.08
C LYS A 162 13.78 -6.61 9.48
N TYR A 163 14.32 -6.37 8.27
CA TYR A 163 15.24 -7.26 7.58
C TYR A 163 16.73 -6.97 7.90
N GLN A 164 17.03 -6.22 8.97
CA GLN A 164 18.37 -6.02 9.51
C GLN A 164 19.35 -5.37 8.52
N ALA A 165 18.94 -4.30 7.86
CA ALA A 165 19.87 -3.42 7.16
C ALA A 165 20.99 -2.99 8.10
N LYS A 166 22.20 -2.72 7.59
CA LYS A 166 23.33 -2.24 8.39
C LYS A 166 23.16 -0.78 8.81
N GLU A 167 22.68 0.02 7.88
CA GLU A 167 22.56 1.46 8.02
C GLU A 167 21.51 1.98 7.03
N LEU A 168 20.74 2.98 7.41
CA LEU A 168 19.74 3.61 6.58
C LEU A 168 20.04 5.09 6.35
N ILE A 169 20.03 5.51 5.10
CA ILE A 169 20.19 6.91 4.69
C ILE A 169 18.83 7.42 4.22
N LEU A 170 18.24 8.29 5.02
CA LEU A 170 16.91 8.83 4.79
C LEU A 170 17.02 10.18 4.09
N VAL A 171 16.61 10.26 2.83
CA VAL A 171 16.65 11.49 2.04
C VAL A 171 15.22 11.97 1.78
N ASP A 172 14.91 13.17 2.22
CA ASP A 172 13.65 13.85 1.91
C ASP A 172 13.87 15.36 1.77
N HIS A 173 13.05 16.03 0.96
CA HIS A 173 13.06 17.49 0.86
C HIS A 173 12.11 18.17 1.85
N SER A 174 11.20 17.42 2.47
CA SER A 174 10.29 17.89 3.50
C SER A 174 10.90 17.68 4.88
N GLU A 175 11.28 18.77 5.54
CA GLU A 175 11.81 18.74 6.92
C GLU A 175 10.86 18.00 7.85
N PHE A 176 9.57 18.33 7.82
CA PHE A 176 8.57 17.73 8.70
C PHE A 176 8.47 16.21 8.53
N ASN A 177 8.39 15.74 7.27
CA ASN A 177 8.28 14.30 7.00
C ASN A 177 9.57 13.56 7.38
N LEU A 178 10.72 14.17 7.11
CA LEU A 178 12.02 13.61 7.48
C LEU A 178 12.17 13.51 9.00
N TYR A 179 11.84 14.58 9.73
CA TYR A 179 11.84 14.59 11.19
C TYR A 179 10.99 13.47 11.77
N LYS A 180 9.75 13.33 11.26
CA LYS A 180 8.81 12.31 11.75
C LYS A 180 9.40 10.90 11.64
N ILE A 181 9.87 10.50 10.46
CA ILE A 181 10.42 9.14 10.27
C ILE A 181 11.74 8.94 11.04
N THR A 182 12.52 10.01 11.23
CA THR A 182 13.73 9.96 12.06
C THR A 182 13.41 9.64 13.51
N GLU A 183 12.40 10.31 14.09
CA GLU A 183 11.95 10.04 15.46
C GLU A 183 11.39 8.62 15.62
N GLU A 184 10.55 8.19 14.68
CA GLU A 184 9.97 6.83 14.67
C GLU A 184 11.04 5.73 14.65
N CYS A 185 12.17 5.97 13.98
CA CYS A 185 13.25 5.00 13.78
C CYS A 185 14.52 5.31 14.59
N SER A 186 14.44 6.19 15.61
CA SER A 186 15.60 6.65 16.40
C SER A 186 16.38 5.54 17.11
N HIS A 187 15.79 4.36 17.26
CA HIS A 187 16.43 3.17 17.84
C HIS A 187 17.34 2.41 16.87
N PHE A 188 17.39 2.82 15.60
CA PHE A 188 18.19 2.17 14.56
C PHE A 188 19.32 3.08 14.07
N ASN A 189 20.32 2.51 13.36
CA ASN A 189 21.41 3.27 12.76
C ASN A 189 20.93 4.00 11.49
N ILE A 190 20.51 5.26 11.66
CA ILE A 190 19.97 6.09 10.59
C ILE A 190 20.75 7.39 10.41
N ASN A 191 20.83 7.87 9.18
CA ASN A 191 21.34 9.20 8.83
C ASN A 191 20.27 9.93 8.02
N SER A 192 19.77 11.02 8.58
CA SER A 192 18.74 11.85 7.93
C SER A 192 19.38 12.99 7.16
N VAL A 193 19.03 13.13 5.89
CA VAL A 193 19.58 14.14 4.99
C VAL A 193 18.46 14.95 4.35
N LEU A 194 18.38 16.21 4.72
CA LEU A 194 17.44 17.15 4.10
C LEU A 194 17.98 17.57 2.73
N CYS A 195 17.50 16.91 1.67
CA CYS A 195 17.99 17.10 0.31
C CYS A 195 16.87 16.88 -0.71
N SER A 196 16.81 17.72 -1.73
CA SER A 196 15.97 17.51 -2.91
C SER A 196 16.70 16.62 -3.93
N VAL A 197 16.02 15.64 -4.47
CA VAL A 197 16.55 14.80 -5.58
C VAL A 197 16.83 15.61 -6.87
N CYS A 198 16.28 16.82 -6.97
CA CYS A 198 16.57 17.74 -8.06
C CYS A 198 17.94 18.44 -7.91
N ASP A 199 18.47 18.49 -6.70
CA ASP A 199 19.81 19.04 -6.43
C ASP A 199 20.85 17.93 -6.61
N ARG A 200 21.34 17.80 -7.86
CA ARG A 200 22.32 16.76 -8.22
C ARG A 200 23.59 16.87 -7.38
N LYS A 201 24.05 18.10 -7.06
CA LYS A 201 25.28 18.29 -6.30
C LYS A 201 25.14 17.80 -4.88
N ALA A 202 24.11 18.25 -4.17
CA ALA A 202 23.83 17.81 -2.80
C ALA A 202 23.58 16.30 -2.74
N LEU A 203 22.84 15.74 -3.70
CA LEU A 203 22.61 14.30 -3.77
C LEU A 203 23.89 13.51 -4.05
N ALA A 204 24.80 14.03 -4.89
CA ALA A 204 26.10 13.39 -5.15
C ALA A 204 26.97 13.32 -3.88
N GLU A 205 26.97 14.38 -3.06
CA GLU A 205 27.66 14.38 -1.76
C GLU A 205 27.11 13.27 -0.83
N VAL A 206 25.79 12.99 -0.88
CA VAL A 206 25.19 11.89 -0.14
C VAL A 206 25.71 10.53 -0.62
N PHE A 207 25.71 10.28 -1.94
CA PHE A 207 26.22 9.02 -2.51
C PHE A 207 27.71 8.82 -2.18
N GLN A 208 28.52 9.88 -2.30
CA GLN A 208 29.93 9.82 -2.00
C GLN A 208 30.22 9.54 -0.52
N LYS A 209 29.47 10.18 0.38
CA LYS A 209 29.65 10.06 1.83
C LYS A 209 29.26 8.68 2.36
N TYR A 210 28.12 8.16 1.91
CA TYR A 210 27.51 6.97 2.53
C TYR A 210 27.69 5.70 1.71
N THR A 211 28.09 5.79 0.44
CA THR A 211 28.34 4.65 -0.46
C THR A 211 27.27 3.55 -0.34
N PRO A 212 25.98 3.86 -0.64
CA PRO A 212 24.89 2.91 -0.44
C PRO A 212 25.03 1.67 -1.35
N ASN A 213 24.68 0.50 -0.82
CA ASN A 213 24.59 -0.73 -1.60
C ASN A 213 23.27 -0.78 -2.39
N ILE A 214 22.18 -0.31 -1.77
CA ILE A 214 20.84 -0.37 -2.34
C ILE A 214 20.19 1.02 -2.26
N VAL A 215 19.48 1.39 -3.31
CA VAL A 215 18.70 2.63 -3.36
C VAL A 215 17.23 2.31 -3.65
N PHE A 216 16.33 2.75 -2.79
CA PHE A 216 14.90 2.82 -3.06
C PHE A 216 14.49 4.26 -3.36
N HIS A 217 14.04 4.50 -4.59
CA HIS A 217 13.66 5.84 -5.04
C HIS A 217 12.14 6.01 -5.00
N ALA A 218 11.63 6.56 -3.88
CA ALA A 218 10.21 6.82 -3.66
C ALA A 218 9.85 8.32 -3.72
N ALA A 219 10.82 9.19 -4.00
CA ALA A 219 10.60 10.63 -4.14
C ALA A 219 9.87 10.94 -5.45
N ALA A 220 8.60 11.34 -5.37
CA ALA A 220 7.80 11.77 -6.52
C ALA A 220 6.58 12.60 -6.09
N TYR A 221 6.16 13.55 -6.93
CA TYR A 221 4.83 14.17 -6.82
C TYR A 221 3.79 13.25 -7.46
N LYS A 222 2.75 12.89 -6.69
CA LYS A 222 1.77 11.86 -7.08
C LYS A 222 0.32 12.36 -7.23
N HIS A 223 0.00 13.54 -6.70
CA HIS A 223 -1.37 14.07 -6.71
C HIS A 223 -1.70 14.67 -8.07
N VAL A 224 -2.46 13.93 -8.89
CA VAL A 224 -2.78 14.30 -10.27
C VAL A 224 -3.28 15.74 -10.41
N PRO A 225 -4.27 16.24 -9.64
CA PRO A 225 -4.72 17.62 -9.81
C PRO A 225 -3.62 18.67 -9.57
N LEU A 226 -2.80 18.47 -8.54
CA LEU A 226 -1.69 19.39 -8.26
C LEU A 226 -0.61 19.34 -9.32
N VAL A 227 -0.36 18.17 -9.89
CA VAL A 227 0.62 18.00 -10.97
C VAL A 227 0.13 18.66 -12.26
N GLU A 228 -1.16 18.54 -12.59
CA GLU A 228 -1.76 19.22 -13.74
C GLU A 228 -1.65 20.77 -13.66
N GLU A 229 -1.78 21.32 -12.47
CA GLU A 229 -1.60 22.74 -12.20
C GLU A 229 -0.13 23.19 -12.14
N ASN A 230 0.82 22.23 -12.01
CA ASN A 230 2.24 22.50 -11.76
C ASN A 230 3.16 21.63 -12.62
N ILE A 231 2.89 21.55 -13.93
CA ILE A 231 3.54 20.63 -14.89
C ILE A 231 5.08 20.73 -14.83
N SER A 232 5.64 21.92 -14.95
CA SER A 232 7.10 22.15 -14.95
C SER A 232 7.75 21.66 -13.64
N ARG A 233 7.09 21.88 -12.50
CA ARG A 233 7.58 21.41 -11.20
C ARG A 233 7.55 19.89 -11.10
N ALA A 234 6.49 19.26 -11.62
CA ALA A 234 6.37 17.82 -11.65
C ALA A 234 7.43 17.17 -12.56
N ILE A 235 7.67 17.72 -13.74
CA ILE A 235 8.73 17.26 -14.66
C ILE A 235 10.09 17.33 -13.97
N ARG A 236 10.42 18.46 -13.35
CA ARG A 236 11.70 18.59 -12.64
C ARG A 236 11.81 17.59 -11.49
N ASN A 237 10.80 17.50 -10.63
CA ASN A 237 10.87 16.60 -9.48
C ASN A 237 10.86 15.12 -9.91
N ASN A 238 9.93 14.72 -10.77
CA ASN A 238 9.74 13.31 -11.09
C ASN A 238 10.77 12.82 -12.13
N ILE A 239 11.00 13.58 -13.21
CA ILE A 239 11.90 13.13 -14.30
C ILE A 239 13.35 13.46 -13.97
N LEU A 240 13.69 14.76 -13.76
CA LEU A 240 15.07 15.15 -13.49
C LEU A 240 15.57 14.53 -12.17
N GLY A 241 14.73 14.55 -11.12
CA GLY A 241 15.09 13.95 -9.83
C GLY A 241 15.36 12.46 -9.94
N THR A 242 14.54 11.71 -10.70
CA THR A 242 14.77 10.28 -10.94
C THR A 242 16.02 10.05 -11.79
N LYS A 243 16.22 10.84 -12.86
CA LYS A 243 17.43 10.77 -13.67
C LYS A 243 18.68 11.00 -12.83
N ASN A 244 18.72 12.05 -12.01
CA ASN A 244 19.85 12.32 -11.12
C ASN A 244 20.12 11.13 -10.19
N ALA A 245 19.08 10.56 -9.59
CA ALA A 245 19.25 9.45 -8.67
C ALA A 245 19.77 8.18 -9.35
N ILE A 246 19.30 7.87 -10.57
CA ILE A 246 19.78 6.71 -11.37
C ILE A 246 21.23 6.94 -11.77
N ASP A 247 21.56 8.10 -12.36
CA ASP A 247 22.93 8.41 -12.82
C ASP A 247 23.92 8.30 -11.68
N LEU A 248 23.61 8.91 -10.52
CA LEU A 248 24.47 8.88 -9.33
C LEU A 248 24.62 7.48 -8.75
N ALA A 249 23.54 6.66 -8.79
CA ALA A 249 23.62 5.27 -8.36
C ALA A 249 24.57 4.44 -9.26
N ILE A 250 24.50 4.65 -10.58
CA ILE A 250 25.40 3.99 -11.54
C ILE A 250 26.85 4.49 -11.37
N GLU A 251 27.05 5.81 -11.22
CA GLU A 251 28.36 6.44 -11.01
C GLU A 251 29.03 5.95 -9.72
N ALA A 252 28.24 5.78 -8.64
CA ALA A 252 28.70 5.30 -7.35
C ALA A 252 28.85 3.76 -7.28
N GLY A 253 28.46 3.02 -8.31
CA GLY A 253 28.53 1.56 -8.34
C GLY A 253 27.57 0.87 -7.35
N VAL A 254 26.38 1.45 -7.13
CA VAL A 254 25.33 0.87 -6.31
C VAL A 254 24.95 -0.52 -6.85
N GLU A 255 24.79 -1.51 -5.96
CA GLU A 255 24.43 -2.87 -6.36
C GLU A 255 23.04 -2.95 -7.00
N SER A 256 22.05 -2.25 -6.40
CA SER A 256 20.66 -2.28 -6.86
C SER A 256 19.96 -0.94 -6.65
N PHE A 257 19.24 -0.48 -7.68
CA PHE A 257 18.39 0.72 -7.65
C PHE A 257 16.96 0.36 -7.98
N ILE A 258 16.03 0.64 -7.09
CA ILE A 258 14.62 0.30 -7.21
C ILE A 258 13.79 1.58 -7.29
N LEU A 259 13.17 1.83 -8.45
CA LEU A 259 12.25 2.93 -8.69
C LEU A 259 10.82 2.54 -8.31
N ILE A 260 10.19 3.31 -7.44
CA ILE A 260 8.74 3.18 -7.18
C ILE A 260 7.98 3.80 -8.35
N SER A 261 7.20 2.98 -9.06
CA SER A 261 6.36 3.39 -10.17
C SER A 261 4.86 3.20 -9.85
N THR A 262 4.00 3.29 -10.87
CA THR A 262 2.55 3.32 -10.69
C THR A 262 1.81 2.74 -11.89
N ASP A 263 0.59 2.25 -11.67
CA ASP A 263 -0.38 1.88 -12.69
C ASP A 263 -0.65 3.00 -13.71
N LYS A 264 -0.56 4.25 -13.26
CA LYS A 264 -0.83 5.45 -14.10
C LYS A 264 0.25 5.73 -15.15
N ALA A 265 1.39 5.02 -15.08
CA ALA A 265 2.41 5.03 -16.13
C ALA A 265 2.01 4.20 -17.37
N VAL A 266 0.96 3.35 -17.27
CA VAL A 266 0.42 2.57 -18.38
C VAL A 266 -0.59 3.42 -19.15
N ARG A 267 -0.34 3.63 -20.44
CA ARG A 267 -1.19 4.49 -21.31
C ARG A 267 -1.67 5.75 -20.57
N PRO A 268 -0.75 6.63 -20.15
CA PRO A 268 -1.07 7.73 -19.24
C PRO A 268 -2.07 8.71 -19.84
N THR A 269 -3.03 9.17 -19.02
CA THR A 269 -4.03 10.19 -19.38
C THR A 269 -3.79 11.50 -18.66
N ASN A 270 -2.74 11.56 -17.84
CA ASN A 270 -2.36 12.72 -17.05
C ASN A 270 -0.84 12.88 -16.99
N VAL A 271 -0.40 14.10 -16.67
CA VAL A 271 1.03 14.45 -16.63
C VAL A 271 1.80 13.62 -15.60
N MET A 272 1.21 13.35 -14.44
CA MET A 272 1.87 12.55 -13.40
C MET A 272 2.22 11.14 -13.94
N GLY A 273 1.27 10.47 -14.57
CA GLY A 273 1.50 9.17 -15.21
C GLY A 273 2.55 9.25 -16.31
N ALA A 274 2.48 10.28 -17.18
CA ALA A 274 3.46 10.50 -18.24
C ALA A 274 4.88 10.72 -17.67
N THR A 275 5.03 11.51 -16.60
CA THR A 275 6.36 11.68 -15.95
C THR A 275 6.91 10.38 -15.41
N LYS A 276 6.09 9.52 -14.81
CA LYS A 276 6.53 8.20 -14.32
C LYS A 276 6.91 7.27 -15.48
N ARG A 277 6.18 7.32 -16.59
CA ARG A 277 6.52 6.55 -17.79
C ARG A 277 7.87 6.97 -18.37
N VAL A 278 8.18 8.27 -18.44
CA VAL A 278 9.50 8.77 -18.85
C VAL A 278 10.62 8.22 -17.93
N CYS A 279 10.38 8.17 -16.62
CA CYS A 279 11.34 7.60 -15.67
C CYS A 279 11.60 6.12 -15.93
N GLU A 280 10.55 5.33 -16.24
CA GLU A 280 10.70 3.92 -16.63
C GLU A 280 11.46 3.75 -17.93
N LEU A 281 11.15 4.57 -18.93
CA LEU A 281 11.88 4.55 -20.23
C LEU A 281 13.36 4.87 -20.01
N TYR A 282 13.68 5.86 -19.16
CA TYR A 282 15.06 6.18 -18.83
C TYR A 282 15.77 5.00 -18.15
N LEU A 283 15.15 4.42 -17.12
CA LEU A 283 15.68 3.27 -16.41
C LEU A 283 15.92 2.06 -17.32
N GLN A 284 15.02 1.79 -18.26
CA GLN A 284 15.13 0.65 -19.18
C GLN A 284 16.22 0.81 -20.22
N ASN A 285 16.61 2.05 -20.59
CA ASN A 285 17.47 2.31 -21.74
C ASN A 285 18.82 2.93 -21.39
N VAL A 286 19.06 3.39 -20.16
CA VAL A 286 20.39 3.81 -19.71
C VAL A 286 21.31 2.61 -19.57
N ASP A 287 22.62 2.79 -19.84
CA ASP A 287 23.62 1.76 -19.56
C ASP A 287 23.78 1.59 -18.04
N PRO A 288 23.33 0.47 -17.47
CA PRO A 288 23.33 0.27 -16.03
C PRO A 288 24.71 -0.07 -15.46
N LYS A 289 25.70 -0.33 -16.31
CA LYS A 289 27.01 -0.88 -15.93
C LYS A 289 26.84 -2.12 -15.03
N ASN A 290 27.26 -2.02 -13.77
CA ASN A 290 27.16 -3.09 -12.78
C ASN A 290 25.96 -2.94 -11.83
N THR A 291 25.15 -1.88 -11.97
CA THR A 291 23.99 -1.60 -11.12
C THR A 291 22.76 -2.33 -11.66
N LYS A 292 22.10 -3.13 -10.84
CA LYS A 292 20.80 -3.70 -11.17
C LYS A 292 19.73 -2.62 -11.07
N LEU A 293 19.06 -2.31 -12.16
CA LEU A 293 18.00 -1.32 -12.18
C LEU A 293 16.64 -2.02 -12.21
N ALA A 294 15.71 -1.59 -11.40
CA ALA A 294 14.35 -2.09 -11.40
C ALA A 294 13.35 -0.96 -11.16
N ALA A 295 12.21 -1.00 -11.85
CA ALA A 295 11.04 -0.21 -11.51
C ALA A 295 9.93 -1.15 -11.06
N VAL A 296 9.08 -0.72 -10.11
CA VAL A 296 7.97 -1.53 -9.61
C VAL A 296 6.67 -0.73 -9.73
N ARG A 297 5.77 -1.23 -10.58
CA ARG A 297 4.42 -0.69 -10.80
C ARG A 297 3.43 -1.33 -9.84
N PHE A 298 2.64 -0.52 -9.18
CA PHE A 298 1.46 -0.95 -8.43
C PHE A 298 0.39 0.14 -8.45
N GLY A 299 -0.84 -0.24 -8.12
CA GLY A 299 -1.99 0.65 -8.09
C GLY A 299 -2.09 1.47 -6.80
N ASN A 300 -3.33 1.74 -6.35
CA ASN A 300 -3.51 2.54 -5.15
C ASN A 300 -3.17 1.74 -3.90
N VAL A 301 -2.55 2.42 -2.94
CA VAL A 301 -2.29 1.85 -1.61
C VAL A 301 -3.20 2.49 -0.58
N LEU A 302 -3.70 1.66 0.34
CA LEU A 302 -4.63 2.05 1.38
C LEU A 302 -3.95 2.92 2.44
N GLY A 303 -4.59 4.01 2.84
CA GLY A 303 -4.11 4.87 3.93
C GLY A 303 -2.95 5.80 3.57
N SER A 304 -2.55 5.86 2.30
CA SER A 304 -1.51 6.82 1.89
C SER A 304 -2.00 8.27 2.01
N SER A 305 -1.10 9.17 2.38
CA SER A 305 -1.40 10.60 2.57
C SER A 305 -2.12 11.21 1.37
N GLY A 306 -3.23 11.92 1.61
CA GLY A 306 -4.06 12.54 0.60
C GLY A 306 -4.86 11.57 -0.30
N SER A 307 -4.92 10.27 0.01
CA SER A 307 -5.74 9.29 -0.72
C SER A 307 -7.22 9.37 -0.31
N VAL A 308 -8.05 8.57 -1.01
CA VAL A 308 -9.51 8.58 -0.82
C VAL A 308 -9.94 8.24 0.60
N ILE A 309 -9.24 7.35 1.29
CA ILE A 309 -9.59 6.88 2.63
C ILE A 309 -9.46 7.98 3.68
N PRO A 310 -8.29 8.63 3.89
CA PRO A 310 -8.19 9.76 4.81
C PRO A 310 -9.19 10.88 4.52
N LYS A 311 -9.51 11.10 3.23
CA LYS A 311 -10.53 12.08 2.84
C LYS A 311 -11.93 11.67 3.30
N PHE A 312 -12.31 10.41 3.16
CA PHE A 312 -13.60 9.92 3.65
C PHE A 312 -13.69 10.00 5.18
N GLU A 313 -12.63 9.62 5.90
CA GLU A 313 -12.56 9.74 7.36
C GLU A 313 -12.76 11.20 7.82
N GLU A 314 -12.09 12.13 7.17
CA GLU A 314 -12.23 13.56 7.46
C GLU A 314 -13.66 14.05 7.16
N GLN A 315 -14.22 13.70 6.01
CA GLN A 315 -15.59 14.09 5.66
C GLN A 315 -16.64 13.51 6.63
N ILE A 316 -16.48 12.26 7.02
CA ILE A 316 -17.38 11.63 8.01
C ILE A 316 -17.24 12.30 9.38
N ARG A 317 -16.03 12.58 9.83
CA ARG A 317 -15.76 13.30 11.09
C ARG A 317 -16.41 14.68 11.11
N ASN A 318 -16.43 15.36 9.97
CA ASN A 318 -17.02 16.69 9.79
C ASN A 318 -18.53 16.66 9.51
N GLY A 319 -19.19 15.49 9.56
CA GLY A 319 -20.63 15.36 9.36
C GLY A 319 -21.07 15.19 7.91
N GLY A 320 -20.17 14.95 6.99
CA GLY A 320 -20.44 14.68 5.58
C GLY A 320 -20.69 15.95 4.72
N PRO A 321 -21.16 15.77 3.48
CA PRO A 321 -21.33 14.50 2.79
C PRO A 321 -20.00 13.86 2.38
N VAL A 322 -20.00 12.53 2.17
CA VAL A 322 -18.87 11.82 1.54
C VAL A 322 -18.92 12.05 0.03
N THR A 323 -17.82 12.51 -0.57
CA THR A 323 -17.76 12.84 -2.00
C THR A 323 -17.13 11.75 -2.83
N VAL A 324 -17.83 11.27 -3.87
CA VAL A 324 -17.36 10.30 -4.86
C VAL A 324 -17.39 10.94 -6.23
N THR A 325 -16.35 10.75 -7.05
CA THR A 325 -16.24 11.41 -8.35
C THR A 325 -17.15 10.82 -9.40
N HIS A 326 -17.40 9.50 -9.40
CA HIS A 326 -18.35 8.86 -10.30
C HIS A 326 -18.90 7.55 -9.68
N PRO A 327 -20.18 7.17 -9.90
CA PRO A 327 -20.76 5.95 -9.33
C PRO A 327 -20.05 4.66 -9.74
N GLU A 328 -19.57 4.61 -10.99
CA GLU A 328 -18.92 3.42 -11.55
C GLU A 328 -17.40 3.41 -11.42
N ILE A 329 -16.81 4.43 -10.79
CA ILE A 329 -15.35 4.50 -10.66
C ILE A 329 -14.81 3.34 -9.81
N THR A 330 -13.80 2.66 -10.35
CA THR A 330 -13.13 1.57 -9.65
C THR A 330 -11.64 1.85 -9.48
N ARG A 331 -11.05 1.29 -8.43
CA ARG A 331 -9.62 1.32 -8.19
C ARG A 331 -9.15 -0.02 -7.63
N TYR A 332 -7.93 -0.38 -7.94
CA TYR A 332 -7.24 -1.48 -7.28
C TYR A 332 -6.63 -0.98 -5.98
N PHE A 333 -6.70 -1.79 -4.93
CA PHE A 333 -6.14 -1.44 -3.64
C PHE A 333 -5.24 -2.54 -3.08
N MET A 334 -4.16 -2.13 -2.42
CA MET A 334 -3.25 -2.97 -1.70
C MET A 334 -2.88 -2.29 -0.37
N LEU A 335 -2.54 -3.05 0.66
CA LEU A 335 -1.98 -2.46 1.89
C LEU A 335 -0.58 -1.94 1.62
N ILE A 336 -0.20 -0.83 2.29
CA ILE A 336 1.16 -0.26 2.15
C ILE A 336 2.24 -1.29 2.53
N PRO A 337 2.14 -2.02 3.68
CA PRO A 337 3.12 -3.05 4.02
C PRO A 337 3.22 -4.17 2.97
N GLU A 338 2.09 -4.61 2.41
CA GLU A 338 2.05 -5.61 1.35
C GLU A 338 2.78 -5.13 0.09
N ALA A 339 2.47 -3.91 -0.36
CA ALA A 339 3.13 -3.31 -1.52
C ALA A 339 4.64 -3.19 -1.33
N CYS A 340 5.08 -2.75 -0.15
CA CYS A 340 6.49 -2.58 0.14
C CYS A 340 7.23 -3.92 0.28
N GLU A 341 6.64 -4.95 0.87
CA GLU A 341 7.22 -6.30 0.89
C GLU A 341 7.40 -6.85 -0.53
N LEU A 342 6.41 -6.66 -1.43
CA LEU A 342 6.53 -7.05 -2.84
C LEU A 342 7.58 -6.20 -3.59
N VAL A 343 7.75 -4.93 -3.26
CA VAL A 343 8.82 -4.08 -3.79
C VAL A 343 10.19 -4.61 -3.38
N LEU A 344 10.38 -4.99 -2.12
CA LEU A 344 11.63 -5.59 -1.65
C LEU A 344 11.89 -6.93 -2.37
N GLN A 345 10.85 -7.76 -2.55
CA GLN A 345 10.95 -9.01 -3.28
C GLN A 345 11.33 -8.79 -4.76
N ALA A 346 10.71 -7.83 -5.43
CA ALA A 346 11.05 -7.45 -6.79
C ALA A 346 12.52 -6.97 -6.88
N GLY A 347 12.98 -6.17 -5.91
CA GLY A 347 14.37 -5.75 -5.81
C GLY A 347 15.34 -6.92 -5.64
N ALA A 348 14.97 -7.93 -4.85
CA ALA A 348 15.79 -9.11 -4.61
C ALA A 348 15.97 -10.00 -5.87
N ILE A 349 14.95 -10.06 -6.73
CA ILE A 349 14.98 -10.88 -7.97
C ILE A 349 15.42 -10.10 -9.21
N ALA A 350 15.57 -8.78 -9.10
CA ALA A 350 15.96 -7.93 -10.23
C ALA A 350 17.31 -8.32 -10.84
N LYS A 351 17.37 -8.30 -12.16
CA LYS A 351 18.57 -8.66 -12.96
C LYS A 351 19.05 -7.51 -13.82
N ASN A 352 18.21 -7.02 -14.74
CA ASN A 352 18.62 -6.11 -15.82
C ASN A 352 17.54 -5.09 -16.20
N SER A 353 17.52 -3.91 -15.59
CA SER A 353 16.65 -2.79 -16.03
C SER A 353 15.18 -3.18 -16.28
N GLU A 354 14.61 -3.97 -15.37
CA GLU A 354 13.28 -4.55 -15.51
C GLU A 354 12.21 -3.64 -14.92
N VAL A 355 11.01 -3.70 -15.50
CA VAL A 355 9.80 -3.09 -14.91
C VAL A 355 8.95 -4.21 -14.37
N PHE A 356 8.89 -4.34 -13.06
CA PHE A 356 8.02 -5.29 -12.38
C PHE A 356 6.61 -4.71 -12.23
N VAL A 357 5.63 -5.60 -12.31
CA VAL A 357 4.21 -5.30 -12.19
C VAL A 357 3.65 -6.15 -11.06
N LEU A 358 3.05 -5.51 -10.06
CA LEU A 358 2.42 -6.23 -8.96
C LEU A 358 0.97 -6.58 -9.27
N ASP A 359 0.57 -7.82 -8.99
CA ASP A 359 -0.83 -8.23 -9.08
C ASP A 359 -1.66 -7.48 -8.02
N MET A 360 -2.53 -6.62 -8.48
CA MET A 360 -3.43 -5.83 -7.64
C MET A 360 -4.73 -6.55 -7.28
N GLY A 361 -4.98 -7.75 -7.83
CA GLY A 361 -6.21 -8.54 -7.66
C GLY A 361 -7.44 -7.87 -8.25
N GLN A 362 -8.55 -7.84 -7.51
CA GLN A 362 -9.83 -7.35 -8.03
C GLN A 362 -10.06 -5.86 -7.77
N PRO A 363 -10.62 -5.12 -8.73
CA PRO A 363 -10.93 -3.71 -8.53
C PRO A 363 -12.11 -3.53 -7.58
N VAL A 364 -12.10 -2.44 -6.83
CA VAL A 364 -13.14 -2.07 -5.86
C VAL A 364 -13.85 -0.80 -6.33
N LYS A 365 -15.19 -0.79 -6.34
CA LYS A 365 -15.98 0.42 -6.59
C LYS A 365 -15.83 1.41 -5.45
N ILE A 366 -15.46 2.64 -5.75
CA ILE A 366 -15.25 3.69 -4.72
C ILE A 366 -16.53 4.02 -3.96
N ILE A 367 -17.69 3.92 -4.63
CA ILE A 367 -18.97 4.13 -3.97
C ILE A 367 -19.28 3.05 -2.92
N ASP A 368 -18.88 1.81 -3.16
CA ASP A 368 -19.08 0.72 -2.19
C ASP A 368 -18.14 0.88 -1.01
N LEU A 369 -16.91 1.35 -1.29
CA LEU A 369 -15.95 1.74 -0.27
C LEU A 369 -16.53 2.85 0.64
N ALA A 370 -17.09 3.91 0.05
CA ALA A 370 -17.72 5.00 0.79
C ALA A 370 -18.87 4.52 1.68
N LYS A 371 -19.76 3.66 1.15
CA LYS A 371 -20.86 3.04 1.91
C LYS A 371 -20.34 2.23 3.11
N GLN A 372 -19.27 1.46 2.92
CA GLN A 372 -18.67 0.67 3.98
C GLN A 372 -18.07 1.57 5.07
N PHE A 373 -17.40 2.66 4.70
CA PHE A 373 -16.86 3.64 5.65
C PHE A 373 -17.95 4.28 6.51
N ILE A 374 -19.01 4.78 5.87
CA ILE A 374 -20.15 5.38 6.57
C ILE A 374 -20.75 4.38 7.55
N ARG A 375 -20.92 3.11 7.14
CA ARG A 375 -21.45 2.06 7.99
C ARG A 375 -20.54 1.75 9.19
N LEU A 376 -19.24 1.56 8.95
CA LEU A 376 -18.26 1.27 10.00
C LEU A 376 -18.12 2.42 11.01
N SER A 377 -18.35 3.66 10.58
CA SER A 377 -18.33 4.83 11.46
C SER A 377 -19.58 4.97 12.36
N GLY A 378 -20.59 4.12 12.16
CA GLY A 378 -21.89 4.23 12.86
C GLY A 378 -22.73 5.45 12.45
N ARG A 379 -22.32 6.18 11.41
CA ARG A 379 -22.94 7.43 10.93
C ARG A 379 -23.80 7.19 9.69
N GLY A 380 -24.80 6.31 9.83
CA GLY A 380 -25.73 6.02 8.72
C GLY A 380 -26.57 7.21 8.22
N ASP A 381 -26.45 8.36 8.87
CA ASP A 381 -27.07 9.65 8.52
C ASP A 381 -26.28 10.42 7.44
N ILE A 382 -25.07 9.98 7.07
CA ILE A 382 -24.21 10.69 6.12
C ILE A 382 -24.54 10.30 4.68
N ASP A 383 -24.80 11.30 3.85
CA ASP A 383 -25.06 11.14 2.43
C ASP A 383 -23.78 11.00 1.57
N ILE A 384 -23.91 10.36 0.41
CA ILE A 384 -22.87 10.30 -0.61
C ILE A 384 -23.23 11.29 -1.73
N LYS A 385 -22.32 12.22 -2.03
CA LYS A 385 -22.49 13.19 -3.12
C LYS A 385 -21.59 12.85 -4.29
N ILE A 386 -22.15 12.75 -5.50
CA ILE A 386 -21.39 12.60 -6.75
C ILE A 386 -20.94 14.00 -7.20
N VAL A 387 -19.62 14.16 -7.45
CA VAL A 387 -19.03 15.49 -7.73
C VAL A 387 -18.44 15.60 -9.14
N GLY A 388 -18.48 14.56 -9.97
CA GLY A 388 -17.86 14.52 -11.31
C GLY A 388 -16.40 14.06 -11.28
N LEU A 389 -15.94 13.51 -12.40
CA LEU A 389 -14.53 13.11 -12.58
C LEU A 389 -13.63 14.38 -12.58
N ARG A 390 -12.41 14.22 -12.09
CA ARG A 390 -11.39 15.28 -12.10
C ARG A 390 -10.61 15.27 -13.40
N PRO A 391 -9.99 16.39 -13.79
CA PRO A 391 -9.08 16.39 -14.93
C PRO A 391 -8.02 15.28 -14.82
N GLY A 392 -7.85 14.51 -15.91
CA GLY A 392 -6.91 13.39 -15.97
C GLY A 392 -7.30 12.14 -15.18
N GLU A 393 -8.48 12.11 -14.52
CA GLU A 393 -8.95 10.95 -13.78
C GLU A 393 -9.60 9.90 -14.71
N LYS A 394 -9.11 8.66 -14.66
CA LYS A 394 -9.71 7.53 -15.39
C LYS A 394 -10.91 6.97 -14.62
N LEU A 395 -11.98 6.60 -15.35
CA LEU A 395 -13.12 5.87 -14.75
C LEU A 395 -12.68 4.49 -14.24
N TYR A 396 -11.90 3.79 -15.06
CA TYR A 396 -11.29 2.50 -14.75
C TYR A 396 -9.79 2.62 -14.93
N GLU A 397 -9.01 2.16 -13.96
CA GLU A 397 -7.56 2.00 -14.15
C GLU A 397 -7.32 0.75 -15.00
N GLU A 398 -6.31 0.81 -15.84
CA GLU A 398 -5.97 -0.29 -16.71
C GLU A 398 -5.40 -1.46 -15.92
N LEU A 399 -5.62 -2.68 -16.40
CA LEU A 399 -4.93 -3.85 -15.89
C LEU A 399 -3.43 -3.61 -16.04
N LEU A 400 -2.72 -3.81 -14.96
CA LEU A 400 -1.27 -3.67 -14.95
C LEU A 400 -0.58 -4.80 -15.67
N ILE A 401 -1.20 -5.99 -15.66
CA ILE A 401 -0.68 -7.21 -16.26
C ILE A 401 -1.24 -7.28 -17.68
N GLU A 402 -0.35 -7.26 -18.66
CA GLU A 402 -0.69 -7.44 -20.08
C GLU A 402 -0.42 -8.89 -20.50
N GLU A 403 -0.99 -9.31 -21.64
CA GLU A 403 -0.83 -10.69 -22.14
C GLU A 403 0.65 -11.04 -22.42
N ASP A 404 1.46 -10.04 -22.75
CA ASP A 404 2.90 -10.18 -23.05
C ASP A 404 3.80 -10.13 -21.78
N ASP A 405 3.23 -9.92 -20.59
CA ASP A 405 4.01 -9.86 -19.36
C ASP A 405 4.49 -11.25 -18.93
N VAL A 406 5.74 -11.32 -18.51
CA VAL A 406 6.38 -12.59 -18.13
C VAL A 406 6.14 -12.87 -16.65
N SER A 407 5.60 -14.05 -16.35
CA SER A 407 5.46 -14.53 -14.98
C SER A 407 6.84 -14.75 -14.35
N THR A 408 6.97 -14.42 -13.07
CA THR A 408 8.13 -14.78 -12.26
C THR A 408 7.85 -16.05 -11.43
N ASP A 409 8.83 -16.50 -10.66
CA ASP A 409 8.61 -17.57 -9.68
C ASP A 409 7.63 -17.17 -8.56
N TYR A 410 7.31 -15.89 -8.46
CA TYR A 410 6.40 -15.31 -7.49
C TYR A 410 5.10 -14.89 -8.17
N LYS A 411 3.99 -15.54 -7.80
CA LYS A 411 2.66 -15.39 -8.45
C LYS A 411 2.12 -13.96 -8.49
N ASP A 412 2.62 -13.09 -7.62
CA ASP A 412 2.13 -11.70 -7.47
C ASP A 412 3.05 -10.68 -8.15
N ILE A 413 4.12 -11.15 -8.82
CA ILE A 413 5.11 -10.29 -9.47
C ILE A 413 5.30 -10.76 -10.90
N PHE A 414 5.08 -9.85 -11.85
CA PHE A 414 5.28 -10.05 -13.28
C PHE A 414 6.38 -9.12 -13.77
N ILE A 415 7.00 -9.45 -14.90
CA ILE A 415 7.95 -8.58 -15.58
C ILE A 415 7.26 -8.01 -16.82
N GLY A 416 7.06 -6.70 -16.82
CA GLY A 416 6.47 -5.97 -17.93
C GLY A 416 7.42 -5.89 -19.13
N ARG A 417 6.84 -5.73 -20.31
CA ARG A 417 7.58 -5.63 -21.57
C ARG A 417 8.59 -4.48 -21.52
N ARG A 418 9.81 -4.77 -22.01
CA ARG A 418 10.83 -3.74 -22.23
C ARG A 418 10.47 -2.87 -23.44
N THR A 419 10.55 -1.56 -23.26
CA THR A 419 10.37 -0.57 -24.34
C THR A 419 11.71 0.03 -24.69
N PHE A 420 12.11 -0.09 -25.94
CA PHE A 420 13.36 0.48 -26.44
C PHE A 420 13.17 1.95 -26.84
N TYR A 421 14.08 2.78 -26.38
CA TYR A 421 14.21 4.17 -26.77
C TYR A 421 15.70 4.49 -26.93
N ASP A 422 16.08 5.21 -27.98
CA ASP A 422 17.48 5.64 -28.11
C ASP A 422 17.85 6.58 -26.95
N ILE A 423 18.84 6.19 -26.15
CA ILE A 423 19.18 6.90 -24.93
C ILE A 423 19.70 8.32 -25.18
N ASN A 424 20.37 8.56 -26.30
CA ASN A 424 20.88 9.90 -26.63
C ASN A 424 19.71 10.83 -26.97
N THR A 425 18.77 10.33 -27.77
CA THR A 425 17.53 11.05 -28.09
C THR A 425 16.70 11.29 -26.82
N LEU A 426 16.57 10.30 -25.93
CA LEU A 426 15.84 10.45 -24.67
C LEU A 426 16.48 11.49 -23.77
N ASN A 427 17.80 11.53 -23.65
CA ASN A 427 18.51 12.55 -22.90
C ASN A 427 18.25 13.97 -23.46
N GLN A 428 18.33 14.13 -24.79
CA GLN A 428 18.04 15.43 -25.44
C GLN A 428 16.58 15.88 -25.20
N ASP A 429 15.64 14.94 -25.27
CA ASP A 429 14.23 15.22 -25.03
C ASP A 429 13.98 15.59 -23.55
N ILE A 430 14.61 14.90 -22.61
CA ILE A 430 14.56 15.23 -21.17
C ILE A 430 15.18 16.60 -20.90
N GLU A 431 16.33 16.91 -21.50
CA GLU A 431 16.96 18.23 -21.38
C GLU A 431 16.04 19.34 -21.92
N SER A 432 15.33 19.04 -23.02
CA SER A 432 14.35 19.98 -23.58
C SER A 432 13.14 20.16 -22.66
N LEU A 433 12.65 19.11 -22.03
CA LEU A 433 11.53 19.18 -21.07
C LEU A 433 11.78 20.08 -19.86
N ILE A 434 13.05 20.23 -19.46
CA ILE A 434 13.43 21.00 -18.27
C ILE A 434 13.47 22.51 -18.54
N LYS A 435 13.49 22.92 -19.81
CA LYS A 435 13.51 24.33 -20.21
C LYS A 435 12.12 24.97 -19.99
N ASP A 436 12.12 26.23 -19.59
CA ASP A 436 10.88 26.93 -19.24
C ASP A 436 10.13 27.51 -20.46
N ASP A 437 10.75 27.56 -21.62
CA ASP A 437 10.26 28.20 -22.86
C ASP A 437 9.71 27.21 -23.91
N VAL A 438 9.38 25.99 -23.51
CA VAL A 438 8.89 24.92 -24.38
C VAL A 438 7.49 24.46 -24.03
N ASP A 439 6.77 23.95 -25.03
CA ASP A 439 5.53 23.21 -24.76
C ASP A 439 5.85 21.80 -24.23
N GLN A 440 5.85 21.69 -22.91
CA GLN A 440 6.20 20.47 -22.20
C GLN A 440 5.25 19.30 -22.52
N LEU A 441 3.98 19.57 -22.82
CA LEU A 441 3.01 18.53 -23.19
C LEU A 441 3.34 17.91 -24.56
N VAL A 442 3.76 18.72 -25.52
CA VAL A 442 4.20 18.23 -26.84
C VAL A 442 5.41 17.32 -26.69
N ILE A 443 6.39 17.69 -25.88
CA ILE A 443 7.59 16.87 -25.67
C ILE A 443 7.25 15.60 -24.88
N LEU A 444 6.40 15.69 -23.85
CA LEU A 444 5.92 14.49 -23.14
C LEU A 444 5.21 13.51 -24.10
N LYS A 445 4.36 14.02 -25.00
CA LYS A 445 3.69 13.20 -26.01
C LYS A 445 4.67 12.58 -27.01
N LYS A 446 5.76 13.29 -27.36
CA LYS A 446 6.82 12.76 -28.20
C LYS A 446 7.54 11.57 -27.54
N ILE A 447 7.92 11.72 -26.25
CA ILE A 447 8.63 10.67 -25.49
C ILE A 447 7.70 9.49 -25.20
N VAL A 448 6.44 9.76 -24.88
CA VAL A 448 5.40 8.79 -24.50
C VAL A 448 4.25 8.86 -25.52
N PRO A 449 4.37 8.18 -26.67
CA PRO A 449 3.37 8.27 -27.74
C PRO A 449 1.97 7.83 -27.32
N GLU A 450 1.85 6.95 -26.32
CA GLU A 450 0.60 6.51 -25.72
C GLU A 450 -0.04 7.51 -24.74
N PHE A 451 0.64 8.62 -24.42
CA PHE A 451 0.10 9.66 -23.56
C PHE A 451 -1.05 10.41 -24.23
N GLU A 452 -2.24 10.31 -23.66
CA GLU A 452 -3.43 11.03 -24.07
C GLU A 452 -3.86 12.01 -22.97
N HIS A 453 -3.42 13.26 -23.05
CA HIS A 453 -3.75 14.26 -22.05
C HIS A 453 -5.26 14.56 -22.04
N ARG A 454 -5.96 14.17 -20.97
CA ARG A 454 -7.41 14.36 -20.82
C ARG A 454 -7.69 15.41 -19.73
N LEU A 455 -7.96 16.63 -20.15
CA LEU A 455 -8.35 17.74 -19.25
C LEU A 455 -9.83 17.67 -18.83
N ASN A 456 -10.69 17.08 -19.65
CA ASN A 456 -12.11 16.83 -19.36
C ASN A 456 -12.27 15.34 -19.11
N GLY A 457 -12.69 14.98 -17.88
CA GLY A 457 -13.00 13.61 -17.49
C GLY A 457 -14.30 13.09 -18.11
#